data_442a4cfbade9cc0c6c3eef6a74ee4a5b
#
_entry.id   442a4cfbade9cc0c6c3eef6a74ee4a5b
#
_cell.length_a   1.000
_cell.length_b   1.000
_cell.length_c   1.000
_cell.angle_alpha   90.00
_cell.angle_beta   90.00
_cell.angle_gamma   90.00
#
_symmetry.space_group_name_H-M   'P 1'
#
loop_
_entity.id
_entity.type
_entity.pdbx_description
1 polymer ?
#
loop_
_entity_poly.entity_id
_entity_poly.type
_entity_poly.pdbx_seq_one_letter_code
_entity_poly.pdbx_strand_id
1 'polypeptide(L)'
;MTIQEFKSYAKNQLQNSPSPDLDIQVFLEHFLNLTKTQILLNRDNPLSSKEFNLLDTAITKRKSGLPVAYITNNKEFFGYNFYVTPDVLIPKPDTEILVEKAIDFIISKIENNPEKIFTICDMCTGSGCIAISVFRTLIDSHKIPLSKMPKFTLVDISEKALTIARKNAEKLCSKEELTNFHFIQSNLFENIQYSYDVILSNPPYIPHTMVKELLQDGRNEPVLALDGDVTMFGERAKTTEGIEKDDGLEIIRNLIPQSKEHLSPMGIILMETGEYNAEETSQIAKTYDFRTEIFTDLEDQLRVVFMY
;
A
#
# COMPACT_ATOMS: atom_id res chain seq x y z
N MET A 1 28.75 25.16 -5.50
CA MET A 1 27.34 25.52 -5.31
C MET A 1 26.98 25.22 -3.86
N THR A 2 26.41 26.18 -3.14
CA THR A 2 25.92 25.99 -1.76
C THR A 2 24.55 25.30 -1.77
N ILE A 3 24.11 24.82 -0.60
CA ILE A 3 22.76 24.25 -0.44
C ILE A 3 21.68 25.27 -0.86
N GLN A 4 21.85 26.55 -0.49
CA GLN A 4 20.88 27.59 -0.86
C GLN A 4 20.86 27.85 -2.38
N GLU A 5 22.01 27.88 -3.02
CA GLU A 5 22.11 28.02 -4.49
C GLU A 5 21.48 26.80 -5.20
N PHE A 6 21.71 25.60 -4.67
CA PHE A 6 21.08 24.38 -5.19
C PHE A 6 19.55 24.44 -5.07
N LYS A 7 19.00 24.89 -3.95
CA LYS A 7 17.53 25.06 -3.81
C LYS A 7 16.94 25.95 -4.89
N SER A 8 17.62 27.09 -5.18
CA SER A 8 17.18 28.01 -6.22
C SER A 8 17.28 27.39 -7.63
N TYR A 9 18.39 26.68 -7.90
CA TYR A 9 18.58 25.94 -9.14
C TYR A 9 17.50 24.88 -9.33
N ALA A 10 17.30 24.02 -8.34
CA ALA A 10 16.33 22.92 -8.38
C ALA A 10 14.88 23.40 -8.54
N LYS A 11 14.51 24.51 -7.88
CA LYS A 11 13.19 25.12 -8.01
C LYS A 11 12.91 25.57 -9.46
N ASN A 12 13.91 26.13 -10.14
CA ASN A 12 13.79 26.48 -11.55
C ASN A 12 13.66 25.26 -12.47
N GLN A 13 14.22 24.11 -12.09
CA GLN A 13 14.06 22.87 -12.86
C GLN A 13 12.70 22.18 -12.66
N LEU A 14 12.08 22.35 -11.49
CA LEU A 14 10.84 21.70 -11.08
C LEU A 14 9.59 22.59 -11.17
N GLN A 15 9.57 23.56 -12.09
CA GLN A 15 8.44 24.51 -12.24
C GLN A 15 7.08 23.82 -12.47
N ASN A 16 7.09 22.62 -13.08
CA ASN A 16 5.87 21.84 -13.34
C ASN A 16 5.52 20.87 -12.18
N SER A 17 6.31 20.80 -11.12
CA SER A 17 5.93 20.01 -9.94
C SER A 17 4.82 20.72 -9.16
N PRO A 18 3.82 20.02 -8.63
CA PRO A 18 2.80 20.60 -7.76
C PRO A 18 3.37 21.10 -6.42
N SER A 19 4.55 20.61 -6.01
CA SER A 19 5.15 20.93 -4.71
C SER A 19 6.68 21.02 -4.78
N PRO A 20 7.28 21.90 -5.60
CA PRO A 20 8.72 21.88 -5.86
C PRO A 20 9.56 22.12 -4.61
N ASP A 21 9.14 22.99 -3.69
CA ASP A 21 9.87 23.27 -2.45
C ASP A 21 9.89 22.07 -1.50
N LEU A 22 8.78 21.30 -1.44
CA LEU A 22 8.70 20.07 -0.65
C LEU A 22 9.56 18.96 -1.28
N ASP A 23 9.48 18.77 -2.58
CA ASP A 23 10.29 17.80 -3.31
C ASP A 23 11.79 18.01 -3.04
N ILE A 24 12.25 19.28 -3.19
CA ILE A 24 13.64 19.65 -2.93
C ILE A 24 14.04 19.41 -1.47
N GLN A 25 13.16 19.77 -0.54
CA GLN A 25 13.39 19.54 0.89
C GLN A 25 13.60 18.04 1.19
N VAL A 26 12.73 17.17 0.67
CA VAL A 26 12.84 15.73 0.85
C VAL A 26 14.13 15.18 0.23
N PHE A 27 14.53 15.65 -0.95
CA PHE A 27 15.78 15.21 -1.57
C PHE A 27 17.01 15.64 -0.76
N LEU A 28 17.04 16.87 -0.25
CA LEU A 28 18.13 17.33 0.60
C LEU A 28 18.22 16.52 1.90
N GLU A 29 17.08 16.27 2.56
CA GLU A 29 17.04 15.43 3.77
C GLU A 29 17.54 14.02 3.49
N HIS A 30 17.07 13.41 2.42
CA HIS A 30 17.38 12.02 2.08
C HIS A 30 18.85 11.86 1.62
N PHE A 31 19.30 12.65 0.65
CA PHE A 31 20.62 12.44 0.03
C PHE A 31 21.79 13.03 0.82
N LEU A 32 21.54 14.04 1.66
CA LEU A 32 22.55 14.60 2.55
C LEU A 32 22.49 14.01 3.96
N ASN A 33 21.44 13.24 4.28
CA ASN A 33 21.17 12.71 5.62
C ASN A 33 21.13 13.84 6.68
N LEU A 34 20.45 14.92 6.37
CA LEU A 34 20.30 16.10 7.20
C LEU A 34 18.83 16.33 7.56
N THR A 35 18.57 16.79 8.78
CA THR A 35 17.23 17.25 9.14
C THR A 35 16.93 18.61 8.51
N LYS A 36 15.65 18.98 8.41
CA LYS A 36 15.20 20.30 7.93
C LYS A 36 15.93 21.46 8.64
N THR A 37 16.11 21.36 9.96
CA THR A 37 16.83 22.35 10.76
C THR A 37 18.31 22.41 10.38
N GLN A 38 18.96 21.27 10.19
CA GLN A 38 20.37 21.21 9.78
C GLN A 38 20.57 21.78 8.38
N ILE A 39 19.67 21.51 7.44
CA ILE A 39 19.69 22.09 6.09
C ILE A 39 19.63 23.64 6.17
N LEU A 40 18.78 24.18 7.04
CA LEU A 40 18.67 25.63 7.23
C LEU A 40 19.95 26.23 7.83
N LEU A 41 20.52 25.58 8.86
CA LEU A 41 21.76 26.04 9.50
C LEU A 41 22.99 25.96 8.59
N ASN A 42 23.00 24.97 7.68
CA ASN A 42 24.09 24.70 6.75
C ASN A 42 23.85 25.28 5.33
N ARG A 43 22.88 26.17 5.16
CA ARG A 43 22.44 26.66 3.85
C ARG A 43 23.55 27.25 2.98
N ASP A 44 24.57 27.88 3.62
CA ASP A 44 25.69 28.52 2.95
C ASP A 44 26.90 27.57 2.76
N ASN A 45 26.79 26.32 3.24
CA ASN A 45 27.83 25.30 3.05
C ASN A 45 27.84 24.79 1.61
N PRO A 46 29.04 24.59 1.01
CA PRO A 46 29.15 24.07 -0.33
C PRO A 46 28.80 22.57 -0.38
N LEU A 47 28.07 22.17 -1.40
CA LEU A 47 27.90 20.76 -1.76
C LEU A 47 29.18 20.22 -2.39
N SER A 48 29.57 19.01 -2.01
CA SER A 48 30.59 18.26 -2.76
C SER A 48 30.08 17.88 -4.15
N SER A 49 30.97 17.58 -5.07
CA SER A 49 30.60 17.12 -6.41
C SER A 49 29.74 15.85 -6.39
N LYS A 50 29.98 14.95 -5.41
CA LYS A 50 29.18 13.73 -5.24
C LYS A 50 27.76 14.05 -4.81
N GLU A 51 27.59 14.91 -3.81
CA GLU A 51 26.26 15.33 -3.31
C GLU A 51 25.48 16.07 -4.39
N PHE A 52 26.13 17.00 -5.09
CA PHE A 52 25.50 17.69 -6.21
C PHE A 52 25.00 16.71 -7.28
N ASN A 53 25.83 15.78 -7.73
CA ASN A 53 25.44 14.80 -8.76
C ASN A 53 24.27 13.90 -8.33
N LEU A 54 24.20 13.48 -7.04
CA LEU A 54 23.09 12.72 -6.51
C LEU A 54 21.80 13.54 -6.54
N LEU A 55 21.86 14.76 -6.05
CA LEU A 55 20.72 15.67 -6.00
C LEU A 55 20.25 16.07 -7.41
N ASP A 56 21.16 16.38 -8.33
CA ASP A 56 20.82 16.74 -9.71
C ASP A 56 20.19 15.56 -10.48
N THR A 57 20.67 14.35 -10.22
CA THR A 57 20.04 13.12 -10.74
C THR A 57 18.62 12.98 -10.22
N ALA A 58 18.38 13.26 -8.93
CA ALA A 58 17.04 13.22 -8.34
C ALA A 58 16.10 14.26 -8.96
N ILE A 59 16.59 15.49 -9.14
CA ILE A 59 15.85 16.57 -9.82
C ILE A 59 15.50 16.19 -11.26
N THR A 60 16.45 15.62 -12.00
CA THR A 60 16.22 15.16 -13.37
C THR A 60 15.14 14.08 -13.45
N LYS A 61 15.17 13.09 -12.56
CA LYS A 61 14.14 12.05 -12.46
C LYS A 61 12.78 12.64 -12.07
N ARG A 62 12.76 13.58 -11.12
CA ARG A 62 11.51 14.23 -10.72
C ARG A 62 10.91 15.08 -11.85
N LYS A 63 11.73 15.78 -12.59
CA LYS A 63 11.34 16.54 -13.77
C LYS A 63 10.72 15.68 -14.87
N SER A 64 11.13 14.41 -14.99
CA SER A 64 10.52 13.42 -15.90
C SER A 64 9.22 12.80 -15.36
N GLY A 65 8.70 13.27 -14.20
CA GLY A 65 7.44 12.82 -13.62
C GLY A 65 7.58 11.72 -12.56
N LEU A 66 8.78 11.18 -12.30
CA LEU A 66 8.94 10.11 -11.33
C LEU A 66 8.56 10.58 -9.90
N PRO A 67 7.70 9.86 -9.16
CA PRO A 67 7.34 10.18 -7.78
C PRO A 67 8.55 10.26 -6.85
N VAL A 68 8.51 11.20 -5.90
CA VAL A 68 9.57 11.40 -4.89
C VAL A 68 9.86 10.11 -4.13
N ALA A 69 8.81 9.36 -3.76
CA ALA A 69 8.95 8.09 -3.05
C ALA A 69 9.79 7.06 -3.83
N TYR A 70 9.65 6.99 -5.15
CA TYR A 70 10.47 6.09 -5.98
C TYR A 70 11.89 6.58 -6.19
N ILE A 71 12.11 7.90 -6.19
CA ILE A 71 13.44 8.49 -6.30
C ILE A 71 14.27 8.23 -5.04
N THR A 72 13.62 8.36 -3.88
CA THR A 72 14.22 8.13 -2.56
C THR A 72 14.15 6.67 -2.11
N ASN A 73 13.38 5.83 -2.81
CA ASN A 73 13.02 4.48 -2.40
C ASN A 73 12.47 4.42 -0.96
N ASN A 74 11.74 5.44 -0.56
CA ASN A 74 11.20 5.54 0.79
C ASN A 74 9.83 6.21 0.79
N LYS A 75 8.91 5.61 1.55
CA LYS A 75 7.59 6.17 1.86
C LYS A 75 7.25 5.88 3.31
N GLU A 76 6.96 6.92 4.05
CA GLU A 76 6.38 6.78 5.38
C GLU A 76 4.90 6.38 5.25
N PHE A 77 4.46 5.40 6.06
CA PHE A 77 3.09 4.94 6.16
C PHE A 77 2.87 4.36 7.57
N PHE A 78 1.84 4.79 8.24
CA PHE A 78 1.46 4.37 9.58
C PHE A 78 2.62 4.45 10.61
N GLY A 79 3.46 5.48 10.52
CA GLY A 79 4.62 5.68 11.37
C GLY A 79 5.85 4.84 11.02
N TYR A 80 5.82 4.01 9.98
CA TYR A 80 6.93 3.17 9.54
C TYR A 80 7.44 3.57 8.16
N ASN A 81 8.75 3.40 7.91
CA ASN A 81 9.37 3.74 6.64
C ASN A 81 9.48 2.52 5.73
N PHE A 82 8.70 2.48 4.67
CA PHE A 82 8.67 1.40 3.69
C PHE A 82 9.58 1.68 2.49
N TYR A 83 10.32 0.66 2.05
CA TYR A 83 11.03 0.68 0.78
C TYR A 83 10.01 0.49 -0.35
N VAL A 84 10.08 1.35 -1.37
CA VAL A 84 9.17 1.32 -2.53
C VAL A 84 9.95 1.52 -3.83
N THR A 85 9.47 0.89 -4.90
CA THR A 85 9.96 1.02 -6.27
C THR A 85 8.78 1.08 -7.23
N PRO A 86 8.97 1.39 -8.52
CA PRO A 86 7.90 1.32 -9.51
C PRO A 86 7.23 -0.07 -9.69
N ASP A 87 7.67 -1.08 -8.95
CA ASP A 87 7.06 -2.41 -8.95
C ASP A 87 5.88 -2.56 -7.96
N VAL A 88 5.63 -1.55 -7.11
CA VAL A 88 4.54 -1.54 -6.11
C VAL A 88 3.82 -0.20 -6.06
N LEU A 89 2.56 -0.21 -5.64
CA LEU A 89 1.83 1.02 -5.30
C LEU A 89 2.56 1.76 -4.16
N ILE A 90 2.65 3.07 -4.24
CA ILE A 90 3.11 3.90 -3.12
C ILE A 90 2.03 3.88 -2.04
N PRO A 91 2.32 3.44 -0.79
CA PRO A 91 1.35 3.46 0.29
C PRO A 91 0.65 4.81 0.44
N LYS A 92 -0.68 4.80 0.52
CA LYS A 92 -1.53 6.00 0.57
C LYS A 92 -2.00 6.25 2.00
N PRO A 93 -2.16 7.51 2.44
CA PRO A 93 -2.75 7.82 3.75
C PRO A 93 -4.15 7.23 3.93
N ASP A 94 -4.94 7.18 2.87
CA ASP A 94 -6.32 6.66 2.89
C ASP A 94 -6.37 5.18 3.30
N THR A 95 -5.31 4.41 3.06
CA THR A 95 -5.18 3.00 3.46
C THR A 95 -4.98 2.85 4.98
N GLU A 96 -4.63 3.91 5.72
CA GLU A 96 -4.37 3.83 7.16
C GLU A 96 -5.61 3.45 7.95
N ILE A 97 -6.82 3.83 7.49
CA ILE A 97 -8.08 3.42 8.11
C ILE A 97 -8.29 1.89 8.07
N LEU A 98 -7.85 1.22 6.99
CA LEU A 98 -7.89 -0.23 6.90
C LEU A 98 -7.00 -0.88 7.98
N VAL A 99 -5.80 -0.33 8.20
CA VAL A 99 -4.87 -0.80 9.24
C VAL A 99 -5.46 -0.60 10.63
N GLU A 100 -6.03 0.58 10.93
CA GLU A 100 -6.67 0.87 12.21
C GLU A 100 -7.80 -0.11 12.52
N LYS A 101 -8.74 -0.29 11.59
CA LYS A 101 -9.87 -1.22 11.76
C LYS A 101 -9.42 -2.68 11.90
N ALA A 102 -8.38 -3.07 11.17
CA ALA A 102 -7.79 -4.40 11.32
C ALA A 102 -7.20 -4.60 12.73
N ILE A 103 -6.46 -3.63 13.25
CA ILE A 103 -5.86 -3.68 14.59
C ILE A 103 -6.96 -3.80 15.66
N ASP A 104 -7.96 -2.93 15.62
CA ASP A 104 -9.08 -2.92 16.58
C ASP A 104 -9.77 -4.29 16.64
N PHE A 105 -10.08 -4.86 15.48
CA PHE A 105 -10.71 -6.17 15.39
C PHE A 105 -9.81 -7.29 15.92
N ILE A 106 -8.53 -7.31 15.51
CA ILE A 106 -7.57 -8.36 15.90
C ILE A 106 -7.36 -8.35 17.41
N ILE A 107 -7.19 -7.16 18.02
CA ILE A 107 -7.02 -7.02 19.47
C ILE A 107 -8.25 -7.59 20.20
N SER A 108 -9.45 -7.16 19.79
CA SER A 108 -10.70 -7.68 20.37
C SER A 108 -10.79 -9.20 20.27
N LYS A 109 -10.35 -9.79 19.16
CA LYS A 109 -10.36 -11.26 18.98
C LYS A 109 -9.32 -11.96 19.84
N ILE A 110 -8.11 -11.41 19.98
CA ILE A 110 -7.04 -11.96 20.84
C ILE A 110 -7.49 -11.93 22.31
N GLU A 111 -8.07 -10.83 22.77
CA GLU A 111 -8.57 -10.69 24.16
C GLU A 111 -9.67 -11.70 24.48
N ASN A 112 -10.60 -11.93 23.55
CA ASN A 112 -11.70 -12.88 23.72
C ASN A 112 -11.28 -14.35 23.54
N ASN A 113 -10.13 -14.61 22.89
CA ASN A 113 -9.62 -15.97 22.61
C ASN A 113 -8.11 -16.05 22.82
N PRO A 114 -7.61 -15.91 24.06
CA PRO A 114 -6.18 -15.73 24.35
C PRO A 114 -5.30 -16.94 23.99
N GLU A 115 -5.89 -18.12 23.79
CA GLU A 115 -5.17 -19.35 23.43
C GLU A 115 -5.09 -19.56 21.92
N LYS A 116 -5.89 -18.82 21.13
CA LYS A 116 -5.90 -18.95 19.67
C LYS A 116 -4.82 -18.09 19.04
N ILE A 117 -4.03 -18.69 18.13
CA ILE A 117 -3.17 -17.94 17.20
C ILE A 117 -3.98 -17.67 15.94
N PHE A 118 -4.25 -16.40 15.68
CA PHE A 118 -5.03 -15.99 14.51
C PHE A 118 -4.21 -16.05 13.23
N THR A 119 -4.90 -16.26 12.11
CA THR A 119 -4.32 -16.27 10.76
C THR A 119 -4.88 -15.10 9.96
N ILE A 120 -4.00 -14.34 9.33
CA ILE A 120 -4.33 -13.12 8.59
C ILE A 120 -3.77 -13.26 7.17
N CYS A 121 -4.59 -12.98 6.17
CA CYS A 121 -4.17 -12.85 4.78
C CYS A 121 -4.16 -11.37 4.40
N ASP A 122 -3.07 -10.89 3.82
CA ASP A 122 -2.98 -9.59 3.15
C ASP A 122 -2.94 -9.85 1.64
N MET A 123 -4.10 -9.75 1.01
CA MET A 123 -4.30 -10.03 -0.41
C MET A 123 -4.06 -8.78 -1.24
N CYS A 124 -3.32 -8.90 -2.34
CA CYS A 124 -2.78 -7.79 -3.13
C CYS A 124 -1.83 -6.92 -2.29
N THR A 125 -0.91 -7.59 -1.57
CA THR A 125 -0.09 -6.99 -0.51
C THR A 125 0.83 -5.86 -0.98
N GLY A 126 1.20 -5.82 -2.25
CA GLY A 126 2.10 -4.80 -2.82
C GLY A 126 3.42 -4.69 -2.05
N SER A 127 3.63 -3.57 -1.36
CA SER A 127 4.82 -3.33 -0.54
C SER A 127 4.81 -4.06 0.81
N GLY A 128 3.71 -4.73 1.18
CA GLY A 128 3.51 -5.33 2.50
C GLY A 128 3.09 -4.34 3.58
N CYS A 129 2.77 -3.10 3.21
CA CYS A 129 2.57 -2.01 4.18
C CYS A 129 1.41 -2.27 5.15
N ILE A 130 0.31 -2.90 4.71
CA ILE A 130 -0.83 -3.21 5.58
C ILE A 130 -0.44 -4.25 6.63
N ALA A 131 -0.04 -5.44 6.20
CA ALA A 131 0.31 -6.54 7.11
C ALA A 131 1.44 -6.18 8.08
N ILE A 132 2.50 -5.53 7.59
CA ILE A 132 3.65 -5.17 8.40
C ILE A 132 3.29 -4.07 9.41
N SER A 133 2.49 -3.08 9.04
CA SER A 133 2.03 -2.04 9.98
C SER A 133 1.14 -2.62 11.07
N VAL A 134 0.19 -3.51 10.72
CA VAL A 134 -0.62 -4.25 11.71
C VAL A 134 0.30 -5.01 12.67
N PHE A 135 1.21 -5.82 12.15
CA PHE A 135 2.13 -6.63 12.96
C PHE A 135 2.98 -5.75 13.90
N ARG A 136 3.61 -4.70 13.38
CA ARG A 136 4.45 -3.80 14.18
C ARG A 136 3.65 -3.12 15.27
N THR A 137 2.45 -2.62 14.97
CA THR A 137 1.61 -1.94 15.96
C THR A 137 1.17 -2.87 17.08
N LEU A 138 0.84 -4.13 16.78
CA LEU A 138 0.51 -5.13 17.79
C LEU A 138 1.67 -5.36 18.76
N ILE A 139 2.92 -5.38 18.27
CA ILE A 139 4.12 -5.51 19.12
C ILE A 139 4.46 -4.20 19.84
N ASP A 140 4.59 -3.12 19.10
CA ASP A 140 5.19 -1.87 19.60
C ASP A 140 4.25 -1.13 20.55
N SER A 141 2.97 -1.06 20.22
CA SER A 141 1.96 -0.30 20.96
C SER A 141 1.14 -1.16 21.91
N HIS A 142 0.69 -2.32 21.48
CA HIS A 142 -0.18 -3.21 22.27
C HIS A 142 0.57 -4.29 23.05
N LYS A 143 1.91 -4.41 22.83
CA LYS A 143 2.76 -5.32 23.58
C LYS A 143 2.32 -6.79 23.52
N ILE A 144 1.71 -7.20 22.41
CA ILE A 144 1.34 -8.59 22.21
C ILE A 144 2.64 -9.42 22.15
N PRO A 145 2.78 -10.45 23.00
CA PRO A 145 3.99 -11.29 22.99
C PRO A 145 4.08 -12.08 21.69
N LEU A 146 5.31 -12.29 21.20
CA LEU A 146 5.55 -12.97 19.92
C LEU A 146 4.90 -14.35 19.85
N SER A 147 4.79 -15.06 20.96
CA SER A 147 4.13 -16.38 21.07
C SER A 147 2.61 -16.33 20.84
N LYS A 148 1.99 -15.13 20.91
CA LYS A 148 0.56 -14.91 20.70
C LYS A 148 0.28 -14.10 19.42
N MET A 149 1.34 -13.71 18.71
CA MET A 149 1.21 -12.94 17.47
C MET A 149 0.51 -13.74 16.38
N PRO A 150 -0.39 -13.13 15.63
CA PRO A 150 -0.99 -13.73 14.45
C PRO A 150 0.05 -14.17 13.42
N LYS A 151 -0.32 -15.14 12.60
CA LYS A 151 0.44 -15.52 11.41
C LYS A 151 -0.09 -14.79 10.19
N PHE A 152 0.80 -14.17 9.44
CA PHE A 152 0.46 -13.36 8.27
C PHE A 152 0.87 -14.07 7.00
N THR A 153 -0.05 -14.14 6.03
CA THR A 153 0.24 -14.57 4.66
C THR A 153 0.06 -13.37 3.74
N LEU A 154 1.14 -12.94 3.11
CA LEU A 154 1.17 -11.84 2.17
C LEU A 154 1.10 -12.43 0.75
N VAL A 155 0.07 -12.06 0.02
CA VAL A 155 -0.25 -12.62 -1.30
C VAL A 155 -0.23 -11.52 -2.35
N ASP A 156 0.46 -11.76 -3.45
CA ASP A 156 0.43 -10.87 -4.62
C ASP A 156 0.62 -11.71 -5.90
N ILE A 157 0.07 -11.25 -6.99
CA ILE A 157 0.29 -11.85 -8.31
C ILE A 157 1.70 -11.54 -8.82
N SER A 158 2.29 -10.41 -8.39
CA SER A 158 3.59 -9.92 -8.78
C SER A 158 4.69 -10.42 -7.85
N GLU A 159 5.57 -11.30 -8.34
CA GLU A 159 6.77 -11.70 -7.57
C GLU A 159 7.71 -10.52 -7.28
N LYS A 160 7.71 -9.49 -8.11
CA LYS A 160 8.44 -8.26 -7.84
C LYS A 160 7.89 -7.52 -6.63
N ALA A 161 6.56 -7.43 -6.51
CA ALA A 161 5.91 -6.86 -5.33
C ALA A 161 6.25 -7.66 -4.07
N LEU A 162 6.18 -8.99 -4.11
CA LEU A 162 6.56 -9.85 -2.99
C LEU A 162 8.04 -9.70 -2.60
N THR A 163 8.93 -9.45 -3.55
CA THR A 163 10.33 -9.15 -3.26
C THR A 163 10.46 -7.86 -2.45
N ILE A 164 9.67 -6.82 -2.77
CA ILE A 164 9.63 -5.57 -2.01
C ILE A 164 9.01 -5.80 -0.63
N ALA A 165 7.92 -6.55 -0.53
CA ALA A 165 7.28 -6.89 0.74
C ALA A 165 8.24 -7.66 1.68
N ARG A 166 8.96 -8.67 1.17
CA ARG A 166 10.01 -9.37 1.94
C ARG A 166 11.09 -8.42 2.45
N LYS A 167 11.60 -7.54 1.57
CA LYS A 167 12.60 -6.54 1.95
C LYS A 167 12.10 -5.59 3.04
N ASN A 168 10.83 -5.20 3.00
CA ASN A 168 10.22 -4.37 4.03
C ASN A 168 10.06 -5.12 5.36
N ALA A 169 9.62 -6.38 5.31
CA ALA A 169 9.55 -7.21 6.50
C ALA A 169 10.95 -7.40 7.12
N GLU A 170 11.98 -7.72 6.34
CA GLU A 170 13.36 -7.84 6.80
C GLU A 170 13.93 -6.53 7.37
N LYS A 171 13.51 -5.38 6.84
CA LYS A 171 13.93 -4.05 7.33
C LYS A 171 13.27 -3.68 8.66
N LEU A 172 12.01 -4.06 8.85
CA LEU A 172 11.18 -3.59 9.96
C LEU A 172 11.00 -4.62 11.07
N CYS A 173 11.35 -5.88 10.83
CA CYS A 173 11.16 -6.98 11.79
C CYS A 173 12.48 -7.69 12.07
N SER A 174 12.62 -8.22 13.29
CA SER A 174 13.73 -9.09 13.64
C SER A 174 13.63 -10.47 12.97
N LYS A 175 14.71 -11.24 12.97
CA LYS A 175 14.71 -12.61 12.39
C LYS A 175 13.68 -13.54 13.05
N GLU A 176 13.43 -13.36 14.33
CA GLU A 176 12.44 -14.16 15.06
C GLU A 176 11.02 -13.76 14.66
N GLU A 177 10.75 -12.46 14.55
CA GLU A 177 9.46 -11.92 14.11
C GLU A 177 9.12 -12.32 12.67
N LEU A 178 10.11 -12.45 11.78
CA LEU A 178 9.93 -12.87 10.40
C LEU A 178 9.31 -14.28 10.27
N THR A 179 9.40 -15.12 11.30
CA THR A 179 8.74 -16.44 11.33
C THR A 179 7.21 -16.36 11.34
N ASN A 180 6.65 -15.17 11.51
CA ASN A 180 5.21 -14.94 11.45
C ASN A 180 4.72 -14.57 10.04
N PHE A 181 5.61 -14.41 9.07
CA PHE A 181 5.28 -13.99 7.71
C PHE A 181 5.51 -15.10 6.70
N HIS A 182 4.50 -15.34 5.85
CA HIS A 182 4.57 -16.18 4.66
C HIS A 182 4.27 -15.33 3.43
N PHE A 183 5.02 -15.54 2.35
CA PHE A 183 4.87 -14.79 1.11
C PHE A 183 4.54 -15.77 -0.01
N ILE A 184 3.40 -15.60 -0.66
CA ILE A 184 2.90 -16.53 -1.67
C ILE A 184 2.56 -15.74 -2.94
N GLN A 185 3.18 -16.13 -4.06
CA GLN A 185 2.77 -15.66 -5.36
C GLN A 185 1.50 -16.40 -5.79
N SER A 186 0.42 -15.64 -5.97
CA SER A 186 -0.87 -16.20 -6.37
C SER A 186 -1.71 -15.16 -7.11
N ASN A 187 -2.49 -15.62 -8.06
CA ASN A 187 -3.58 -14.86 -8.62
C ASN A 187 -4.79 -15.04 -7.70
N LEU A 188 -5.04 -14.05 -6.85
CA LEU A 188 -5.97 -14.16 -5.73
C LEU A 188 -5.71 -15.45 -4.91
N PHE A 189 -6.71 -16.28 -4.71
CA PHE A 189 -6.59 -17.50 -3.90
C PHE A 189 -6.20 -18.78 -4.68
N GLU A 190 -5.85 -18.67 -5.96
CA GLU A 190 -5.56 -19.83 -6.83
C GLU A 190 -4.52 -20.81 -6.24
N ASN A 191 -3.47 -20.29 -5.59
CA ASN A 191 -2.40 -21.08 -4.95
C ASN A 191 -2.54 -21.18 -3.42
N ILE A 192 -3.68 -20.80 -2.85
CA ILE A 192 -3.93 -20.78 -1.42
C ILE A 192 -4.78 -21.97 -1.02
N GLN A 193 -4.32 -22.73 0.01
CA GLN A 193 -5.03 -23.90 0.54
C GLN A 193 -5.48 -23.72 1.99
N TYR A 194 -5.30 -22.53 2.56
CA TYR A 194 -5.56 -22.23 3.95
C TYR A 194 -6.82 -21.38 4.11
N SER A 195 -7.41 -21.44 5.31
CA SER A 195 -8.45 -20.50 5.72
C SER A 195 -7.88 -19.49 6.71
N TYR A 196 -8.45 -18.29 6.71
CA TYR A 196 -7.99 -17.16 7.48
C TYR A 196 -9.07 -16.61 8.40
N ASP A 197 -8.66 -16.11 9.55
CA ASP A 197 -9.56 -15.43 10.47
C ASP A 197 -9.82 -13.97 10.02
N VAL A 198 -8.86 -13.39 9.33
CA VAL A 198 -8.96 -12.04 8.78
C VAL A 198 -8.35 -12.02 7.39
N ILE A 199 -9.08 -11.47 6.43
CA ILE A 199 -8.57 -11.16 5.10
C ILE A 199 -8.56 -9.64 4.96
N LEU A 200 -7.38 -9.08 4.73
CA LEU A 200 -7.15 -7.67 4.44
C LEU A 200 -6.85 -7.55 2.96
N SER A 201 -7.32 -6.50 2.30
CA SER A 201 -6.96 -6.24 0.92
C SER A 201 -7.11 -4.76 0.56
N ASN A 202 -6.14 -4.24 -0.17
CA ASN A 202 -6.28 -3.05 -1.00
C ASN A 202 -6.09 -3.49 -2.46
N PRO A 203 -7.13 -4.04 -3.09
CA PRO A 203 -7.04 -4.54 -4.46
C PRO A 203 -7.07 -3.38 -5.46
N PRO A 204 -6.65 -3.60 -6.72
CA PRO A 204 -6.90 -2.63 -7.77
C PRO A 204 -8.43 -2.38 -7.93
N TYR A 205 -8.83 -1.11 -7.91
CA TYR A 205 -10.25 -0.72 -7.96
C TYR A 205 -10.52 0.50 -8.85
N ILE A 206 -9.52 1.00 -9.58
CA ILE A 206 -9.68 2.18 -10.42
C ILE A 206 -10.22 1.76 -11.78
N PRO A 207 -11.29 2.42 -12.30
CA PRO A 207 -11.77 2.22 -13.66
C PRO A 207 -10.66 2.45 -14.70
N HIS A 208 -10.62 1.61 -15.70
CA HIS A 208 -9.55 1.61 -16.72
C HIS A 208 -9.34 2.96 -17.41
N THR A 209 -10.42 3.67 -17.74
CA THR A 209 -10.32 5.00 -18.36
C THR A 209 -9.65 5.99 -17.43
N MET A 210 -9.95 5.96 -16.12
CA MET A 210 -9.31 6.81 -15.11
C MET A 210 -7.83 6.45 -14.93
N VAL A 211 -7.45 5.17 -15.02
CA VAL A 211 -6.03 4.76 -14.95
C VAL A 211 -5.22 5.43 -16.04
N LYS A 212 -5.77 5.50 -17.28
CA LYS A 212 -5.08 6.18 -18.39
C LYS A 212 -4.84 7.66 -18.14
N GLU A 213 -5.82 8.33 -17.52
CA GLU A 213 -5.69 9.75 -17.15
C GLU A 213 -4.62 9.94 -16.05
N LEU A 214 -4.64 9.10 -15.02
CA LEU A 214 -3.65 9.14 -13.93
C LEU A 214 -2.20 8.91 -14.43
N LEU A 215 -2.01 8.06 -15.42
CA LEU A 215 -0.69 7.82 -16.01
C LEU A 215 -0.19 9.00 -16.86
N GLN A 216 -1.11 9.76 -17.48
CA GLN A 216 -0.75 10.98 -18.23
C GLN A 216 -0.23 12.08 -17.32
N ASP A 217 -0.67 12.12 -16.05
CA ASP A 217 -0.16 13.04 -15.02
C ASP A 217 1.25 12.69 -14.50
N GLY A 218 1.90 11.67 -15.06
CA GLY A 218 3.28 11.28 -14.72
C GLY A 218 3.41 10.55 -13.39
N ARG A 219 2.34 9.97 -12.83
CA ARG A 219 2.38 9.26 -11.53
C ARG A 219 3.24 8.00 -11.58
N ASN A 220 3.43 7.36 -12.74
CA ASN A 220 4.31 6.21 -12.97
C ASN A 220 4.15 5.03 -11.97
N GLU A 221 2.97 4.90 -11.36
CA GLU A 221 2.62 3.74 -10.53
C GLU A 221 2.25 2.55 -11.42
N PRO A 222 2.46 1.30 -10.99
CA PRO A 222 2.21 0.14 -11.84
C PRO A 222 0.72 0.00 -12.17
N VAL A 223 0.38 -0.12 -13.45
CA VAL A 223 -1.01 -0.32 -13.93
C VAL A 223 -1.67 -1.49 -13.22
N LEU A 224 -0.93 -2.58 -13.00
CA LEU A 224 -1.41 -3.77 -12.30
C LEU A 224 -1.93 -3.49 -10.89
N ALA A 225 -1.43 -2.44 -10.23
CA ALA A 225 -1.87 -2.06 -8.88
C ALA A 225 -3.02 -1.04 -8.89
N LEU A 226 -3.45 -0.57 -10.06
CA LEU A 226 -4.47 0.47 -10.20
C LEU A 226 -5.74 -0.04 -10.89
N ASP A 227 -5.59 -0.77 -12.01
CA ASP A 227 -6.68 -1.13 -12.91
C ASP A 227 -7.53 -2.27 -12.34
N GLY A 228 -8.73 -1.94 -11.86
CA GLY A 228 -9.69 -2.89 -11.33
C GLY A 228 -10.52 -3.62 -12.40
N ASP A 229 -10.40 -3.24 -13.67
CA ASP A 229 -11.20 -3.78 -14.79
C ASP A 229 -10.44 -4.81 -15.63
N VAL A 230 -9.57 -5.56 -15.00
CA VAL A 230 -8.87 -6.69 -15.64
C VAL A 230 -9.39 -8.02 -15.12
N THR A 231 -9.42 -9.00 -15.99
CA THR A 231 -9.74 -10.39 -15.62
C THR A 231 -8.58 -11.03 -14.86
N MET A 232 -8.82 -12.19 -14.24
CA MET A 232 -7.76 -13.02 -13.64
C MET A 232 -6.64 -13.41 -14.62
N PHE A 233 -6.87 -13.28 -15.95
CA PHE A 233 -5.89 -13.53 -17.00
C PHE A 233 -5.19 -12.25 -17.50
N GLY A 234 -5.46 -11.09 -16.88
CA GLY A 234 -4.87 -9.79 -17.23
C GLY A 234 -5.48 -9.16 -18.49
N GLU A 235 -6.59 -9.69 -18.99
CA GLU A 235 -7.33 -9.14 -20.13
C GLU A 235 -8.37 -8.13 -19.66
N ARG A 236 -8.82 -7.25 -20.55
CA ARG A 236 -9.94 -6.35 -20.26
C ARG A 236 -11.22 -7.14 -19.96
N ALA A 237 -11.83 -6.86 -18.82
CA ALA A 237 -13.10 -7.46 -18.45
C ALA A 237 -14.23 -6.96 -19.36
N LYS A 238 -15.16 -7.86 -19.71
CA LYS A 238 -16.30 -7.55 -20.58
C LYS A 238 -17.60 -8.00 -19.94
N THR A 239 -18.68 -7.32 -20.30
CA THR A 239 -20.04 -7.76 -19.99
C THR A 239 -20.39 -9.01 -20.82
N THR A 240 -21.52 -9.65 -20.51
CA THR A 240 -22.08 -10.76 -21.30
C THR A 240 -22.35 -10.38 -22.74
N GLU A 241 -22.56 -9.09 -23.04
CA GLU A 241 -22.78 -8.54 -24.38
C GLU A 241 -21.48 -8.17 -25.11
N GLY A 242 -20.31 -8.40 -24.47
CA GLY A 242 -18.99 -8.12 -25.04
C GLY A 242 -18.52 -6.68 -24.89
N ILE A 243 -19.24 -5.84 -24.14
CA ILE A 243 -18.84 -4.44 -23.84
C ILE A 243 -17.76 -4.46 -22.76
N GLU A 244 -16.68 -3.70 -22.94
CA GLU A 244 -15.63 -3.55 -21.92
C GLU A 244 -16.20 -2.91 -20.66
N LYS A 245 -15.88 -3.49 -19.49
CA LYS A 245 -16.23 -2.93 -18.18
C LYS A 245 -15.31 -1.75 -17.86
N ASP A 246 -15.82 -0.78 -17.14
CA ASP A 246 -15.11 0.43 -16.74
C ASP A 246 -15.67 0.96 -15.42
N ASP A 247 -15.77 0.06 -14.42
CA ASP A 247 -16.29 0.37 -13.09
C ASP A 247 -15.29 0.08 -11.98
N GLY A 248 -14.12 -0.47 -12.32
CA GLY A 248 -13.05 -0.81 -11.39
C GLY A 248 -13.33 -1.99 -10.49
N LEU A 249 -14.40 -2.77 -10.74
CA LEU A 249 -14.89 -3.77 -9.78
C LEU A 249 -14.61 -5.23 -10.18
N GLU A 250 -13.95 -5.50 -11.30
CA GLU A 250 -13.79 -6.89 -11.75
C GLU A 250 -12.94 -7.73 -10.80
N ILE A 251 -11.83 -7.16 -10.31
CA ILE A 251 -10.99 -7.84 -9.31
C ILE A 251 -11.79 -8.09 -8.02
N ILE A 252 -12.55 -7.09 -7.56
CA ILE A 252 -13.39 -7.20 -6.34
C ILE A 252 -14.47 -8.27 -6.50
N ARG A 253 -15.12 -8.35 -7.67
CA ARG A 253 -16.14 -9.39 -7.98
C ARG A 253 -15.57 -10.79 -7.91
N ASN A 254 -14.30 -10.96 -8.26
CA ASN A 254 -13.61 -12.26 -8.18
C ASN A 254 -13.06 -12.52 -6.76
N LEU A 255 -12.63 -11.48 -6.05
CA LEU A 255 -12.00 -11.60 -4.74
C LEU A 255 -13.01 -11.96 -3.64
N ILE A 256 -14.18 -11.34 -3.62
CA ILE A 256 -15.19 -11.56 -2.54
C ILE A 256 -15.62 -13.03 -2.45
N PRO A 257 -16.08 -13.71 -3.51
CA PRO A 257 -16.48 -15.11 -3.41
C PRO A 257 -15.34 -16.04 -3.01
N GLN A 258 -14.14 -15.84 -3.57
CA GLN A 258 -12.99 -16.64 -3.20
C GLN A 258 -12.60 -16.40 -1.73
N SER A 259 -12.66 -15.15 -1.26
CA SER A 259 -12.42 -14.84 0.15
C SER A 259 -13.41 -15.57 1.07
N LYS A 260 -14.69 -15.67 0.69
CA LYS A 260 -15.70 -16.42 1.47
C LYS A 260 -15.33 -17.90 1.63
N GLU A 261 -14.81 -18.53 0.59
CA GLU A 261 -14.37 -19.92 0.61
C GLU A 261 -13.14 -20.16 1.50
N HIS A 262 -12.35 -19.10 1.69
CA HIS A 262 -11.10 -19.10 2.47
C HIS A 262 -11.23 -18.45 3.85
N LEU A 263 -12.44 -18.11 4.31
CA LEU A 263 -12.67 -17.65 5.68
C LEU A 263 -12.85 -18.80 6.66
N SER A 264 -12.21 -18.67 7.82
CA SER A 264 -12.52 -19.48 9.00
C SER A 264 -13.94 -19.15 9.52
N PRO A 265 -14.59 -20.03 10.28
CA PRO A 265 -15.84 -19.68 10.95
C PRO A 265 -15.69 -18.39 11.77
N MET A 266 -16.58 -17.43 11.58
CA MET A 266 -16.54 -16.09 12.19
C MET A 266 -15.35 -15.22 11.72
N GLY A 267 -14.72 -15.57 10.62
CA GLY A 267 -13.71 -14.75 9.95
C GLY A 267 -14.34 -13.53 9.28
N ILE A 268 -13.51 -12.55 8.98
CA ILE A 268 -13.93 -11.27 8.39
C ILE A 268 -13.06 -10.86 7.22
N ILE A 269 -13.59 -9.96 6.41
CA ILE A 269 -12.84 -9.26 5.35
C ILE A 269 -12.88 -7.76 5.64
N LEU A 270 -11.73 -7.10 5.51
CA LEU A 270 -11.60 -5.64 5.45
C LEU A 270 -10.98 -5.32 4.09
N MET A 271 -11.72 -4.60 3.25
CA MET A 271 -11.31 -4.31 1.87
C MET A 271 -11.37 -2.81 1.60
N GLU A 272 -10.25 -2.24 1.19
CA GLU A 272 -10.22 -0.87 0.67
C GLU A 272 -10.86 -0.80 -0.71
N THR A 273 -11.55 0.31 -0.98
CA THR A 273 -12.18 0.63 -2.26
C THR A 273 -12.05 2.12 -2.55
N GLY A 274 -12.33 2.53 -3.77
CA GLY A 274 -12.59 3.94 -4.07
C GLY A 274 -13.91 4.42 -3.47
N GLU A 275 -14.01 5.70 -3.15
CA GLU A 275 -15.24 6.32 -2.63
C GLU A 275 -16.46 6.07 -3.52
N TYR A 276 -16.22 6.02 -4.84
CA TYR A 276 -17.25 5.89 -5.87
C TYR A 276 -17.75 4.45 -6.07
N ASN A 277 -17.07 3.43 -5.54
CA ASN A 277 -17.46 2.02 -5.68
C ASN A 277 -17.59 1.24 -4.36
N ALA A 278 -17.50 1.92 -3.22
CA ALA A 278 -17.64 1.30 -1.90
C ALA A 278 -19.05 0.72 -1.67
N GLU A 279 -20.09 1.45 -2.05
CA GLU A 279 -21.48 0.99 -1.92
C GLU A 279 -21.76 -0.22 -2.81
N GLU A 280 -21.29 -0.20 -4.05
CA GLU A 280 -21.45 -1.33 -4.99
C GLU A 280 -20.67 -2.56 -4.47
N THR A 281 -19.46 -2.38 -3.95
CA THR A 281 -18.69 -3.45 -3.29
C THR A 281 -19.48 -4.08 -2.14
N SER A 282 -20.12 -3.25 -1.30
CA SER A 282 -21.01 -3.71 -0.23
C SER A 282 -22.20 -4.49 -0.77
N GLN A 283 -22.82 -4.06 -1.88
CA GLN A 283 -23.92 -4.81 -2.51
C GLN A 283 -23.45 -6.15 -3.06
N ILE A 284 -22.29 -6.20 -3.72
CA ILE A 284 -21.69 -7.45 -4.20
C ILE A 284 -21.49 -8.40 -3.01
N ALA A 285 -20.91 -7.94 -1.90
CA ALA A 285 -20.69 -8.77 -0.72
C ALA A 285 -21.98 -9.36 -0.15
N LYS A 286 -23.07 -8.59 -0.13
CA LYS A 286 -24.39 -9.06 0.32
C LYS A 286 -24.97 -10.17 -0.56
N THR A 287 -24.63 -10.23 -1.85
CA THR A 287 -25.05 -11.36 -2.72
C THR A 287 -24.40 -12.69 -2.32
N TYR A 288 -23.31 -12.60 -1.56
CA TYR A 288 -22.60 -13.76 -0.97
C TYR A 288 -22.89 -13.92 0.52
N ASP A 289 -24.04 -13.43 1.03
CA ASP A 289 -24.52 -13.55 2.41
C ASP A 289 -23.60 -12.88 3.47
N PHE A 290 -22.79 -11.91 3.10
CA PHE A 290 -22.09 -11.08 4.08
C PHE A 290 -22.99 -9.98 4.63
N ARG A 291 -22.86 -9.69 5.92
CA ARG A 291 -23.24 -8.40 6.48
C ARG A 291 -22.09 -7.43 6.24
N THR A 292 -22.42 -6.16 6.04
CA THR A 292 -21.42 -5.16 5.69
C THR A 292 -21.58 -3.89 6.46
N GLU A 293 -20.46 -3.26 6.80
CA GLU A 293 -20.34 -1.89 7.25
C GLU A 293 -19.32 -1.16 6.37
N ILE A 294 -19.46 0.15 6.19
CA ILE A 294 -18.52 0.95 5.40
C ILE A 294 -17.92 2.01 6.32
N PHE A 295 -16.58 2.09 6.35
CA PHE A 295 -15.85 3.09 7.11
C PHE A 295 -15.34 4.19 6.18
N THR A 296 -15.30 5.40 6.71
CA THR A 296 -14.75 6.58 6.04
C THR A 296 -13.31 6.83 6.48
N ASP A 297 -12.52 7.46 5.59
CA ASP A 297 -11.22 8.00 5.93
C ASP A 297 -11.35 9.36 6.68
N LEU A 298 -10.21 10.01 6.92
CA LEU A 298 -10.16 11.29 7.64
C LEU A 298 -10.77 12.48 6.87
N GLU A 299 -11.04 12.31 5.58
CA GLU A 299 -11.70 13.30 4.72
C GLU A 299 -13.21 13.00 4.54
N ASP A 300 -13.77 12.10 5.37
CA ASP A 300 -15.15 11.60 5.30
C ASP A 300 -15.51 10.89 3.98
N GLN A 301 -14.52 10.39 3.22
CA GLN A 301 -14.75 9.61 2.02
C GLN A 301 -14.92 8.13 2.37
N LEU A 302 -15.90 7.45 1.74
CA LEU A 302 -16.10 6.01 1.89
C LEU A 302 -14.83 5.28 1.44
N ARG A 303 -14.26 4.42 2.32
CA ARG A 303 -12.95 3.84 2.05
C ARG A 303 -12.83 2.36 2.29
N VAL A 304 -13.36 1.84 3.39
CA VAL A 304 -13.19 0.43 3.75
C VAL A 304 -14.53 -0.26 3.90
N VAL A 305 -14.74 -1.34 3.16
CA VAL A 305 -15.89 -2.23 3.31
C VAL A 305 -15.50 -3.38 4.25
N PHE A 306 -16.16 -3.44 5.39
CA PHE A 306 -16.06 -4.51 6.38
C PHE A 306 -17.15 -5.54 6.10
N MET A 307 -16.77 -6.81 5.98
CA MET A 307 -17.65 -7.93 5.64
C MET A 307 -17.53 -9.03 6.71
N TYR A 308 -18.66 -9.46 7.27
CA TYR A 308 -18.72 -10.44 8.38
C TYR A 308 -19.95 -11.34 8.32
#